data_fd8c02bcfef74e5f622b34d2726f732b
#
_entry.id   fd8c02bcfef74e5f622b34d2726f732b
#
_cell.length_a   1.000
_cell.length_b   1.000
_cell.length_c   1.000
_cell.angle_alpha   90.00
_cell.angle_beta   90.00
_cell.angle_gamma   90.00
#
_symmetry.space_group_name_H-M   'P 1'
#
loop_
_entity.id
_entity.type
_entity.pdbx_description
1 polymer ?
#
loop_
_entity_poly.entity_id
_entity_poly.type
_entity_poly.pdbx_seq_one_letter_code
_entity_poly.pdbx_strand_id
1 'polypeptide(L)'
;MNSPTVARLRQRNESIVARYLGPKAKLARREGTDLFLKSARRALSDKCKLDTKPGQHGRTSGSRTSDYGNQLREKQKVKRMYGILERQFRRYFAEAERRKGNTGSTLLQLLESRLDNVVYRMGFGSTRAEARQLVSHCAVMLNGSPVNIPSIQVKPGDVVAIREKAKKQTRITESLNLVQQMAVVGWVSVDAAKLEGTFKQVPDREDISGEINESLIVELYSR
;
A
#
# COMPACT_ATOMS: atom_id res chain seq x y z
N MET A 1 21.12 -14.58 -40.67
CA MET A 1 21.91 -13.94 -39.60
C MET A 1 20.96 -13.17 -38.70
N ASN A 2 20.49 -13.81 -37.61
CA ASN A 2 19.55 -13.22 -36.66
C ASN A 2 20.32 -12.46 -35.57
N SER A 3 20.16 -11.16 -35.54
CA SER A 3 20.85 -10.25 -34.63
C SER A 3 20.35 -10.44 -33.20
N PRO A 4 21.17 -10.75 -32.21
CA PRO A 4 20.76 -11.00 -30.79
C PRO A 4 20.37 -9.73 -30.05
N THR A 5 20.39 -8.57 -30.70
CA THR A 5 20.19 -7.26 -30.04
C THR A 5 18.72 -6.94 -29.72
N VAL A 6 17.77 -7.46 -30.52
CA VAL A 6 16.33 -7.14 -30.36
C VAL A 6 15.68 -7.88 -29.20
N ALA A 7 16.15 -9.08 -28.86
CA ALA A 7 15.61 -9.88 -27.75
C ALA A 7 15.98 -9.30 -26.35
N ARG A 8 17.16 -8.68 -26.20
CA ARG A 8 17.59 -8.05 -24.93
C ARG A 8 16.85 -6.77 -24.58
N LEU A 9 16.33 -6.04 -25.55
CA LEU A 9 15.58 -4.79 -25.31
C LEU A 9 14.14 -5.05 -24.84
N ARG A 10 13.52 -6.16 -25.25
CA ARG A 10 12.17 -6.52 -24.76
C ARG A 10 12.12 -6.94 -23.31
N GLN A 11 13.13 -7.63 -22.80
CA GLN A 11 13.20 -8.06 -21.39
C GLN A 11 13.45 -6.91 -20.39
N ARG A 12 14.05 -5.80 -20.81
CA ARG A 12 14.28 -4.64 -19.93
C ARG A 12 13.02 -3.79 -19.68
N ASN A 13 12.04 -3.82 -20.56
CA ASN A 13 10.84 -2.98 -20.42
C ASN A 13 9.72 -3.61 -19.57
N GLU A 14 9.70 -4.91 -19.37
CA GLU A 14 8.64 -5.57 -18.58
C GLU A 14 8.81 -5.44 -17.07
N SER A 15 10.01 -5.17 -16.56
CA SER A 15 10.29 -5.07 -15.12
C SER A 15 10.12 -3.65 -14.54
N ILE A 16 9.99 -2.61 -15.37
CA ILE A 16 10.05 -1.21 -14.93
C ILE A 16 8.69 -0.62 -14.51
N VAL A 17 7.58 -1.26 -14.86
CA VAL A 17 6.23 -0.63 -14.77
C VAL A 17 5.42 -1.06 -13.55
N ALA A 18 5.95 -1.87 -12.63
CA ALA A 18 5.16 -2.48 -11.56
C ALA A 18 4.87 -1.57 -10.35
N ARG A 19 5.52 -0.41 -10.19
CA ARG A 19 5.32 0.51 -9.05
C ARG A 19 5.83 1.93 -9.34
N TYR A 20 5.35 2.90 -8.55
CA TYR A 20 5.89 4.26 -8.58
C TYR A 20 7.26 4.31 -7.89
N LEU A 21 8.29 4.78 -8.61
CA LEU A 21 9.67 4.91 -8.13
C LEU A 21 10.09 6.35 -7.84
N GLY A 22 9.25 7.32 -8.17
CA GLY A 22 9.54 8.74 -7.98
C GLY A 22 9.51 9.21 -6.51
N PRO A 23 9.73 10.50 -6.27
CA PRO A 23 9.82 11.08 -4.93
C PRO A 23 8.48 11.02 -4.19
N LYS A 24 8.44 10.25 -3.10
CA LYS A 24 7.22 9.98 -2.31
C LYS A 24 6.65 11.21 -1.61
N ALA A 25 7.52 12.09 -1.07
CA ALA A 25 7.07 13.33 -0.44
C ALA A 25 6.30 14.25 -1.39
N LYS A 26 6.62 14.21 -2.70
CA LYS A 26 5.88 14.94 -3.74
C LYS A 26 4.42 14.48 -3.82
N LEU A 27 4.17 13.18 -3.59
CA LEU A 27 2.82 12.62 -3.60
C LEU A 27 2.01 13.09 -2.39
N ALA A 28 2.59 13.02 -1.17
CA ALA A 28 1.94 13.51 0.05
C ALA A 28 1.63 15.01 -0.05
N ARG A 29 2.59 15.83 -0.48
CA ARG A 29 2.37 17.27 -0.73
C ARG A 29 1.27 17.55 -1.75
N ARG A 30 1.09 16.70 -2.75
CA ARG A 30 0.04 16.88 -3.76
C ARG A 30 -1.36 16.66 -3.19
N GLU A 31 -1.50 15.71 -2.25
CA GLU A 31 -2.77 15.41 -1.60
C GLU A 31 -2.98 16.23 -0.30
N GLY A 32 -1.94 16.92 0.21
CA GLY A 32 -2.01 17.72 1.43
C GLY A 32 -2.12 16.89 2.72
N THR A 33 -1.94 15.57 2.63
CA THR A 33 -2.08 14.64 3.77
C THR A 33 -0.91 13.66 3.82
N ASP A 34 -0.67 13.07 4.99
CA ASP A 34 0.30 11.96 5.09
C ASP A 34 -0.29 10.69 4.46
N LEU A 35 0.41 10.16 3.48
CA LEU A 35 0.07 8.92 2.80
C LEU A 35 0.80 7.71 3.39
N PHE A 36 1.50 7.86 4.50
CA PHE A 36 2.30 6.83 5.17
C PHE A 36 3.31 6.13 4.22
N LEU A 37 3.85 6.89 3.27
CA LEU A 37 4.83 6.40 2.28
C LEU A 37 6.26 6.47 2.78
N LYS A 38 6.51 7.14 3.89
CA LYS A 38 7.80 7.26 4.56
C LYS A 38 7.75 6.55 5.91
N SER A 39 8.89 6.05 6.36
CA SER A 39 9.00 5.46 7.69
C SER A 39 8.60 6.45 8.79
N ALA A 40 7.91 5.97 9.82
CA ALA A 40 7.47 6.75 10.97
C ALA A 40 8.61 7.22 11.90
N ARG A 41 9.88 6.85 11.64
CA ARG A 41 11.05 7.27 12.44
C ARG A 41 11.19 8.80 12.59
N ARG A 42 10.70 9.57 11.62
CA ARG A 42 10.59 11.04 11.68
C ARG A 42 9.23 11.47 11.17
N ALA A 43 8.65 12.49 11.78
CA ALA A 43 7.39 13.07 11.31
C ALA A 43 7.50 13.54 9.85
N LEU A 44 6.40 13.52 9.13
CA LEU A 44 6.41 13.95 7.72
C LEU A 44 6.58 15.48 7.60
N SER A 45 6.11 16.25 8.59
CA SER A 45 6.34 17.70 8.73
C SER A 45 7.81 18.09 8.67
N ASP A 46 8.67 17.28 9.33
CA ASP A 46 10.13 17.52 9.35
C ASP A 46 10.79 17.20 8.01
N LYS A 47 10.16 16.36 7.21
CA LYS A 47 10.69 15.91 5.90
C LYS A 47 10.22 16.78 4.74
N CYS A 48 9.07 17.41 4.84
CA CYS A 48 8.52 18.25 3.78
C CYS A 48 7.39 19.16 4.28
N LYS A 49 7.23 20.32 3.64
CA LYS A 49 6.10 21.22 3.87
C LYS A 49 4.86 20.69 3.15
N LEU A 50 3.87 20.20 3.89
CA LEU A 50 2.63 19.63 3.33
C LEU A 50 1.73 20.69 2.70
N ASP A 51 1.72 21.90 3.27
CA ASP A 51 0.84 23.00 2.86
C ASP A 51 1.16 23.55 1.46
N THR A 52 2.35 23.25 0.94
CA THR A 52 2.75 23.70 -0.39
C THR A 52 2.67 22.59 -1.40
N LYS A 53 1.80 22.74 -2.42
CA LYS A 53 1.72 21.81 -3.54
C LYS A 53 3.09 21.70 -4.25
N PRO A 54 3.42 20.54 -4.84
CA PRO A 54 4.67 20.39 -5.57
C PRO A 54 4.65 21.14 -6.89
N GLY A 55 5.81 21.64 -7.31
CA GLY A 55 6.01 22.38 -8.57
C GLY A 55 6.34 23.84 -8.36
N GLN A 56 6.71 24.50 -9.46
CA GLN A 56 7.11 25.92 -9.48
C GLN A 56 6.00 26.83 -8.93
N HIS A 57 4.76 26.59 -9.32
CA HIS A 57 3.58 27.36 -8.92
C HIS A 57 2.85 26.79 -7.69
N GLY A 58 3.50 25.94 -6.90
CA GLY A 58 2.85 25.26 -5.77
C GLY A 58 2.30 26.22 -4.70
N ARG A 59 2.91 27.38 -4.50
CA ARG A 59 2.46 28.40 -3.54
C ARG A 59 1.25 29.19 -4.02
N THR A 60 1.11 29.40 -5.33
CA THR A 60 0.03 30.19 -5.94
C THR A 60 -1.15 29.35 -6.40
N SER A 61 -1.04 28.03 -6.33
CA SER A 61 -2.07 27.08 -6.77
C SER A 61 -3.19 26.95 -5.72
N GLY A 62 -4.06 27.94 -5.63
CA GLY A 62 -5.17 28.03 -4.68
C GLY A 62 -6.57 28.02 -5.29
N SER A 63 -6.75 27.66 -6.58
CA SER A 63 -8.07 27.65 -7.21
C SER A 63 -9.02 26.62 -6.58
N ARG A 64 -10.31 26.97 -6.49
CA ARG A 64 -11.40 26.10 -6.08
C ARG A 64 -11.37 24.82 -6.93
N THR A 65 -11.35 23.66 -6.28
CA THR A 65 -11.44 22.37 -6.96
C THR A 65 -12.89 22.08 -7.38
N SER A 66 -13.08 21.57 -8.60
CA SER A 66 -14.38 21.05 -9.04
C SER A 66 -14.69 19.72 -8.35
N ASP A 67 -15.96 19.30 -8.38
CA ASP A 67 -16.37 18.02 -7.80
C ASP A 67 -15.63 16.85 -8.43
N TYR A 68 -15.46 16.84 -9.75
CA TYR A 68 -14.59 15.89 -10.44
C TYR A 68 -13.15 15.93 -9.91
N GLY A 69 -12.63 17.13 -9.65
CA GLY A 69 -11.29 17.31 -9.09
C GLY A 69 -11.17 16.67 -7.70
N ASN A 70 -12.17 16.83 -6.84
CA ASN A 70 -12.21 16.23 -5.50
C ASN A 70 -12.30 14.70 -5.57
N GLN A 71 -13.18 14.16 -6.40
CA GLN A 71 -13.31 12.72 -6.65
C GLN A 71 -12.01 12.11 -7.16
N LEU A 72 -11.38 12.78 -8.13
CA LEU A 72 -10.09 12.34 -8.68
C LEU A 72 -8.98 12.39 -7.62
N ARG A 73 -8.93 13.42 -6.76
CA ARG A 73 -7.93 13.51 -5.69
C ARG A 73 -8.10 12.39 -4.69
N GLU A 74 -9.32 12.10 -4.26
CA GLU A 74 -9.59 11.04 -3.31
C GLU A 74 -9.17 9.66 -3.86
N LYS A 75 -9.53 9.36 -5.11
CA LYS A 75 -9.05 8.16 -5.79
C LYS A 75 -7.52 8.09 -5.83
N GLN A 76 -6.85 9.19 -6.20
CA GLN A 76 -5.39 9.24 -6.28
C GLN A 76 -4.73 9.10 -4.91
N LYS A 77 -5.33 9.63 -3.86
CA LYS A 77 -4.90 9.49 -2.46
C LYS A 77 -4.86 8.02 -2.07
N VAL A 78 -5.99 7.31 -2.19
CA VAL A 78 -6.09 5.89 -1.85
C VAL A 78 -5.13 5.05 -2.70
N LYS A 79 -5.14 5.23 -4.01
CA LYS A 79 -4.25 4.52 -4.92
C LYS A 79 -2.76 4.67 -4.55
N ARG A 80 -2.35 5.87 -4.15
CA ARG A 80 -0.97 6.18 -3.75
C ARG A 80 -0.63 5.61 -2.39
N MET A 81 -1.56 5.67 -1.44
CA MET A 81 -1.41 5.10 -0.10
C MET A 81 -1.09 3.60 -0.16
N TYR A 82 -1.80 2.84 -1.00
CA TYR A 82 -1.54 1.39 -1.20
C TYR A 82 -0.46 1.09 -2.25
N GLY A 83 0.10 2.11 -2.92
CA GLY A 83 1.17 1.94 -3.90
C GLY A 83 0.76 1.14 -5.14
N ILE A 84 -0.50 1.24 -5.56
CA ILE A 84 -1.10 0.49 -6.67
C ILE A 84 -1.17 1.37 -7.92
N LEU A 85 -1.00 0.76 -9.11
CA LEU A 85 -1.18 1.42 -10.41
C LEU A 85 -2.65 1.44 -10.83
N GLU A 86 -3.02 2.35 -11.73
CA GLU A 86 -4.41 2.59 -12.15
C GLU A 86 -5.10 1.33 -12.67
N ARG A 87 -4.43 0.56 -13.54
CA ARG A 87 -5.00 -0.66 -14.11
C ARG A 87 -5.36 -1.69 -13.05
N GLN A 88 -4.52 -1.84 -12.02
CA GLN A 88 -4.78 -2.77 -10.93
C GLN A 88 -5.87 -2.23 -10.00
N PHE A 89 -5.89 -0.92 -9.74
CA PHE A 89 -6.92 -0.29 -8.93
C PHE A 89 -8.31 -0.46 -9.54
N ARG A 90 -8.45 -0.26 -10.86
CA ARG A 90 -9.69 -0.53 -11.60
C ARG A 90 -10.17 -1.97 -11.47
N ARG A 91 -9.26 -2.95 -11.48
CA ARG A 91 -9.63 -4.37 -11.27
C ARG A 91 -10.19 -4.60 -9.87
N TYR A 92 -9.62 -3.98 -8.84
CA TYR A 92 -10.16 -4.07 -7.48
C TYR A 92 -11.53 -3.38 -7.37
N PHE A 93 -11.71 -2.25 -8.04
CA PHE A 93 -13.00 -1.58 -8.07
C PHE A 93 -14.07 -2.44 -8.74
N ALA A 94 -13.81 -2.98 -9.92
CA ALA A 94 -14.74 -3.88 -10.62
C ALA A 94 -15.07 -5.14 -9.81
N GLU A 95 -14.09 -5.70 -9.08
CA GLU A 95 -14.33 -6.82 -8.17
C GLU A 95 -15.19 -6.40 -6.96
N ALA A 96 -14.97 -5.19 -6.42
CA ALA A 96 -15.77 -4.66 -5.31
C ALA A 96 -17.23 -4.42 -5.74
N GLU A 97 -17.43 -3.87 -6.94
CA GLU A 97 -18.76 -3.62 -7.52
C GLU A 97 -19.53 -4.93 -7.77
N ARG A 98 -18.82 -5.99 -8.17
CA ARG A 98 -19.43 -7.30 -8.40
C ARG A 98 -19.91 -7.97 -7.10
N ARG A 99 -19.32 -7.63 -5.95
CA ARG A 99 -19.68 -8.20 -4.65
C ARG A 99 -20.93 -7.55 -4.08
N LYS A 100 -21.71 -8.33 -3.33
CA LYS A 100 -22.86 -7.78 -2.59
C LYS A 100 -22.38 -6.90 -1.43
N GLY A 101 -23.07 -5.80 -1.19
CA GLY A 101 -22.79 -4.86 -0.10
C GLY A 101 -22.31 -3.49 -0.58
N ASN A 102 -21.69 -2.73 0.31
CA ASN A 102 -21.16 -1.41 -0.01
C ASN A 102 -19.86 -1.53 -0.82
N THR A 103 -19.90 -1.04 -2.05
CA THR A 103 -18.75 -1.09 -2.99
C THR A 103 -17.52 -0.40 -2.43
N GLY A 104 -17.69 0.75 -1.77
CA GLY A 104 -16.58 1.52 -1.20
C GLY A 104 -15.88 0.76 -0.07
N SER A 105 -16.64 0.25 0.90
CA SER A 105 -16.09 -0.55 2.00
C SER A 105 -15.44 -1.83 1.48
N THR A 106 -16.07 -2.52 0.54
CA THR A 106 -15.53 -3.74 -0.09
C THR A 106 -14.22 -3.46 -0.83
N LEU A 107 -14.13 -2.32 -1.52
CA LEU A 107 -12.88 -1.89 -2.17
C LEU A 107 -11.74 -1.74 -1.14
N LEU A 108 -12.01 -1.05 -0.03
CA LEU A 108 -11.01 -0.87 1.03
C LEU A 108 -10.61 -2.20 1.68
N GLN A 109 -11.56 -3.09 1.94
CA GLN A 109 -11.30 -4.45 2.44
C GLN A 109 -10.39 -5.25 1.51
N LEU A 110 -10.65 -5.20 0.20
CA LEU A 110 -9.80 -5.84 -0.81
C LEU A 110 -8.38 -5.25 -0.83
N LEU A 111 -8.24 -3.96 -0.60
CA LEU A 111 -6.93 -3.30 -0.56
C LEU A 111 -6.18 -3.63 0.73
N GLU A 112 -6.85 -3.70 1.87
CA GLU A 112 -6.25 -4.09 3.15
C GLU A 112 -5.88 -5.57 3.21
N SER A 113 -6.65 -6.46 2.58
CA SER A 113 -6.39 -7.91 2.55
C SER A 113 -5.23 -8.32 1.62
N ARG A 114 -4.57 -7.40 0.96
CA ARG A 114 -3.39 -7.70 0.14
C ARG A 114 -2.21 -8.12 1.01
N LEU A 115 -1.46 -9.13 0.60
CA LEU A 115 -0.32 -9.67 1.36
C LEU A 115 0.73 -8.57 1.66
N ASP A 116 1.06 -7.70 0.70
CA ASP A 116 2.01 -6.61 0.93
C ASP A 116 1.53 -5.62 2.01
N ASN A 117 0.21 -5.39 2.07
CA ASN A 117 -0.38 -4.53 3.08
C ASN A 117 -0.52 -5.24 4.44
N VAL A 118 -0.92 -6.51 4.46
CA VAL A 118 -0.99 -7.31 5.70
C VAL A 118 0.38 -7.39 6.37
N VAL A 119 1.45 -7.66 5.61
CA VAL A 119 2.85 -7.64 6.10
C VAL A 119 3.24 -6.28 6.69
N TYR A 120 2.78 -5.18 6.08
CA TYR A 120 2.98 -3.83 6.63
C TYR A 120 2.19 -3.63 7.93
N ARG A 121 0.91 -4.03 8.00
CA ARG A 121 0.07 -3.92 9.19
C ARG A 121 0.56 -4.77 10.36
N MET A 122 1.14 -5.92 10.07
CA MET A 122 1.84 -6.76 11.06
C MET A 122 3.16 -6.16 11.56
N GLY A 123 3.66 -5.11 10.91
CA GLY A 123 4.88 -4.42 11.34
C GLY A 123 6.18 -5.02 10.83
N PHE A 124 6.15 -6.01 9.96
CA PHE A 124 7.38 -6.59 9.39
C PHE A 124 8.10 -5.66 8.40
N GLY A 125 7.44 -4.60 7.97
CA GLY A 125 8.04 -3.55 7.15
C GLY A 125 7.61 -2.16 7.60
N SER A 126 8.55 -1.24 7.72
CA SER A 126 8.30 0.15 8.17
C SER A 126 7.46 0.98 7.19
N THR A 127 7.30 0.50 5.98
CA THR A 127 6.44 1.10 4.93
C THR A 127 5.85 0.01 4.04
N ARG A 128 4.69 0.28 3.41
CA ARG A 128 4.10 -0.63 2.41
C ARG A 128 5.06 -0.99 1.27
N ALA A 129 5.96 -0.07 0.89
CA ALA A 129 6.96 -0.32 -0.13
C ALA A 129 8.04 -1.31 0.32
N GLU A 130 8.43 -1.26 1.58
CA GLU A 130 9.36 -2.21 2.19
C GLU A 130 8.72 -3.58 2.36
N ALA A 131 7.50 -3.63 2.91
CA ALA A 131 6.71 -4.85 3.02
C ALA A 131 6.56 -5.55 1.66
N ARG A 132 6.23 -4.78 0.62
CA ARG A 132 6.17 -5.29 -0.76
C ARG A 132 7.51 -5.84 -1.24
N GLN A 133 8.61 -5.22 -0.87
CA GLN A 133 9.95 -5.71 -1.22
C GLN A 133 10.26 -7.03 -0.50
N LEU A 134 9.90 -7.15 0.78
CA LEU A 134 10.06 -8.42 1.53
C LEU A 134 9.31 -9.56 0.84
N VAL A 135 8.05 -9.35 0.46
CA VAL A 135 7.28 -10.35 -0.28
C VAL A 135 7.93 -10.67 -1.63
N SER A 136 8.25 -9.66 -2.45
CA SER A 136 8.82 -9.87 -3.79
C SER A 136 10.17 -10.59 -3.77
N HIS A 137 10.92 -10.48 -2.68
CA HIS A 137 12.20 -11.16 -2.47
C HIS A 137 12.07 -12.52 -1.77
N CYS A 138 10.86 -13.08 -1.70
CA CYS A 138 10.58 -14.37 -1.06
C CYS A 138 11.02 -14.44 0.42
N ALA A 139 10.99 -13.30 1.13
CA ALA A 139 11.31 -13.25 2.55
C ALA A 139 10.11 -13.62 3.44
N VAL A 140 8.92 -13.73 2.87
CA VAL A 140 7.65 -14.01 3.54
C VAL A 140 7.12 -15.38 3.15
N MET A 141 6.54 -16.08 4.10
CA MET A 141 5.78 -17.33 3.91
C MET A 141 4.31 -17.08 4.23
N LEU A 142 3.45 -17.74 3.50
CA LEU A 142 2.00 -17.80 3.76
C LEU A 142 1.64 -19.28 3.98
N ASN A 143 1.09 -19.60 5.14
CA ASN A 143 0.74 -20.97 5.53
C ASN A 143 1.89 -21.96 5.31
N GLY A 144 3.11 -21.58 5.71
CA GLY A 144 4.32 -22.40 5.56
C GLY A 144 4.96 -22.42 4.17
N SER A 145 4.31 -21.87 3.15
CA SER A 145 4.84 -21.82 1.77
C SER A 145 5.46 -20.45 1.44
N PRO A 146 6.65 -20.41 0.84
CA PRO A 146 7.27 -19.14 0.43
C PRO A 146 6.49 -18.49 -0.71
N VAL A 147 6.24 -17.18 -0.62
CA VAL A 147 5.47 -16.41 -1.60
C VAL A 147 6.23 -15.19 -2.10
N ASN A 148 6.03 -14.86 -3.38
CA ASN A 148 6.67 -13.70 -4.03
C ASN A 148 5.68 -12.74 -4.70
N ILE A 149 4.37 -13.00 -4.59
CA ILE A 149 3.32 -12.21 -5.23
C ILE A 149 2.66 -11.28 -4.19
N PRO A 150 2.96 -9.95 -4.21
CA PRO A 150 2.44 -9.01 -3.21
C PRO A 150 0.93 -8.81 -3.23
N SER A 151 0.27 -9.14 -4.33
CA SER A 151 -1.18 -8.95 -4.54
C SER A 151 -2.04 -10.14 -4.11
N ILE A 152 -1.48 -11.18 -3.51
CA ILE A 152 -2.26 -12.29 -2.95
C ILE A 152 -3.26 -11.72 -1.93
N GLN A 153 -4.50 -12.18 -2.02
CA GLN A 153 -5.54 -11.87 -1.03
C GLN A 153 -5.42 -12.86 0.13
N VAL A 154 -5.11 -12.32 1.30
CA VAL A 154 -5.03 -13.09 2.54
C VAL A 154 -6.43 -13.28 3.09
N LYS A 155 -6.72 -14.47 3.60
CA LYS A 155 -8.02 -14.85 4.16
C LYS A 155 -7.96 -14.94 5.68
N PRO A 156 -9.08 -14.77 6.38
CA PRO A 156 -9.15 -15.04 7.81
C PRO A 156 -8.63 -16.44 8.16
N GLY A 157 -7.76 -16.51 9.15
CA GLY A 157 -7.08 -17.73 9.57
C GLY A 157 -5.71 -17.98 8.91
N ASP A 158 -5.36 -17.26 7.86
CA ASP A 158 -4.04 -17.39 7.25
C ASP A 158 -2.91 -16.91 8.17
N VAL A 159 -1.82 -17.66 8.20
CA VAL A 159 -0.60 -17.37 8.95
C VAL A 159 0.46 -16.82 8.01
N VAL A 160 0.97 -15.64 8.36
CA VAL A 160 2.04 -14.95 7.65
C VAL A 160 3.30 -14.99 8.50
N ALA A 161 4.38 -15.59 8.02
CA ALA A 161 5.63 -15.73 8.75
C ALA A 161 6.82 -15.18 7.95
N ILE A 162 7.85 -14.75 8.67
CA ILE A 162 9.12 -14.38 8.05
C ILE A 162 9.99 -15.64 7.91
N ARG A 163 10.52 -15.85 6.71
CA ARG A 163 11.40 -16.98 6.39
C ARG A 163 12.68 -16.93 7.23
N GLU A 164 13.17 -18.08 7.70
CA GLU A 164 14.37 -18.19 8.57
C GLU A 164 15.58 -17.40 8.04
N LYS A 165 15.86 -17.50 6.75
CA LYS A 165 16.97 -16.76 6.11
C LYS A 165 16.81 -15.24 6.20
N ALA A 166 15.57 -14.75 6.30
CA ALA A 166 15.24 -13.33 6.36
C ALA A 166 15.15 -12.79 7.80
N LYS A 167 14.96 -13.63 8.82
CA LYS A 167 14.87 -13.25 10.23
C LYS A 167 16.12 -12.49 10.73
N LYS A 168 17.28 -12.74 10.14
CA LYS A 168 18.55 -12.06 10.46
C LYS A 168 18.62 -10.59 10.02
N GLN A 169 17.63 -10.10 9.28
CA GLN A 169 17.63 -8.73 8.76
C GLN A 169 17.23 -7.74 9.87
N THR A 170 18.16 -6.90 10.31
CA THR A 170 17.96 -5.87 11.35
C THR A 170 16.79 -4.93 11.06
N ARG A 171 16.50 -4.63 9.78
CA ARG A 171 15.38 -3.78 9.37
C ARG A 171 14.02 -4.31 9.80
N ILE A 172 13.83 -5.65 9.92
CA ILE A 172 12.56 -6.26 10.34
C ILE A 172 12.37 -6.06 11.83
N THR A 173 13.40 -6.31 12.64
CA THR A 173 13.35 -6.09 14.09
C THR A 173 13.16 -4.62 14.45
N GLU A 174 13.86 -3.72 13.75
CA GLU A 174 13.67 -2.27 13.91
C GLU A 174 12.26 -1.82 13.53
N SER A 175 11.67 -2.40 12.47
CA SER A 175 10.30 -2.11 12.06
C SER A 175 9.29 -2.56 13.11
N LEU A 176 9.44 -3.76 13.68
CA LEU A 176 8.60 -4.27 14.75
C LEU A 176 8.66 -3.38 15.99
N ASN A 177 9.85 -2.94 16.40
CA ASN A 177 10.02 -2.04 17.55
C ASN A 177 9.28 -0.71 17.34
N LEU A 178 9.27 -0.19 16.10
CA LEU A 178 8.50 1.02 15.76
C LEU A 178 6.99 0.78 15.86
N VAL A 179 6.51 -0.36 15.41
CA VAL A 179 5.07 -0.69 15.39
C VAL A 179 4.56 -1.04 16.79
N GLN A 180 5.38 -1.62 17.66
CA GLN A 180 5.02 -1.84 19.06
C GLN A 180 4.74 -0.53 19.82
N GLN A 181 5.36 0.57 19.39
CA GLN A 181 5.08 1.91 19.90
C GLN A 181 3.79 2.52 19.32
N MET A 182 3.33 2.00 18.18
CA MET A 182 2.09 2.38 17.51
C MET A 182 1.10 1.23 17.71
N ALA A 183 -0.13 1.51 18.10
CA ALA A 183 -1.14 0.47 18.35
C ALA A 183 -1.27 -0.49 17.15
N VAL A 184 -1.11 -1.78 17.40
CA VAL A 184 -1.35 -2.83 16.39
C VAL A 184 -2.85 -2.88 16.12
N VAL A 185 -3.23 -2.94 14.84
CA VAL A 185 -4.64 -3.02 14.44
C VAL A 185 -5.28 -4.34 14.93
N GLY A 186 -6.52 -4.29 15.42
CA GLY A 186 -7.19 -5.41 16.09
C GLY A 186 -7.42 -6.66 15.23
N TRP A 187 -7.48 -6.51 13.91
CA TRP A 187 -7.77 -7.58 12.96
C TRP A 187 -6.56 -8.46 12.58
N VAL A 188 -5.36 -8.15 13.11
CA VAL A 188 -4.16 -9.00 13.01
C VAL A 188 -3.64 -9.34 14.41
N SER A 189 -2.98 -10.48 14.52
CA SER A 189 -2.25 -10.91 15.71
C SER A 189 -0.80 -11.12 15.31
N VAL A 190 0.15 -10.65 16.11
CA VAL A 190 1.58 -10.76 15.78
C VAL A 190 2.35 -11.33 16.98
N ASP A 191 3.08 -12.40 16.75
CA ASP A 191 4.09 -12.94 17.65
C ASP A 191 5.46 -12.41 17.22
N ALA A 192 5.94 -11.40 17.94
CA ALA A 192 7.21 -10.76 17.64
C ALA A 192 8.42 -11.70 17.85
N ALA A 193 8.33 -12.67 18.76
CA ALA A 193 9.41 -13.60 19.05
C ALA A 193 9.62 -14.60 17.90
N LYS A 194 8.52 -15.10 17.35
CA LYS A 194 8.55 -16.04 16.22
C LYS A 194 8.65 -15.35 14.85
N LEU A 195 8.37 -14.04 14.79
CA LEU A 195 8.20 -13.25 13.56
C LEU A 195 7.09 -13.84 12.68
N GLU A 196 5.97 -14.15 13.32
CA GLU A 196 4.77 -14.70 12.71
C GLU A 196 3.55 -13.86 13.07
N GLY A 197 2.57 -13.83 12.19
CA GLY A 197 1.32 -13.15 12.46
C GLY A 197 0.14 -13.89 11.82
N THR A 198 -1.02 -13.79 12.44
CA THR A 198 -2.26 -14.36 11.93
C THR A 198 -3.21 -13.26 11.51
N PHE A 199 -3.79 -13.39 10.33
CA PHE A 199 -4.88 -12.55 9.85
C PHE A 199 -6.19 -13.07 10.44
N LYS A 200 -6.73 -12.38 11.46
CA LYS A 200 -7.90 -12.87 12.23
C LYS A 200 -9.19 -12.71 11.44
N GLN A 201 -9.44 -11.53 10.93
CA GLN A 201 -10.67 -11.17 10.23
C GLN A 201 -10.43 -10.10 9.18
N VAL A 202 -11.35 -9.98 8.24
CA VAL A 202 -11.36 -8.87 7.28
C VAL A 202 -11.66 -7.58 8.05
N PRO A 203 -10.87 -6.51 7.88
CA PRO A 203 -11.11 -5.26 8.61
C PRO A 203 -12.47 -4.65 8.28
N ASP A 204 -13.14 -4.14 9.29
CA ASP A 204 -14.34 -3.34 9.12
C ASP A 204 -13.99 -1.90 8.72
N ARG A 205 -14.98 -1.12 8.30
CA ARG A 205 -14.74 0.26 7.86
C ARG A 205 -14.14 1.13 8.96
N GLU A 206 -14.48 0.87 10.22
CA GLU A 206 -14.00 1.59 11.40
C GLU A 206 -12.51 1.32 11.68
N ASP A 207 -12.02 0.13 11.33
CA ASP A 207 -10.60 -0.26 11.47
C ASP A 207 -9.69 0.42 10.45
N ILE A 208 -10.28 0.97 9.39
CA ILE A 208 -9.56 1.62 8.29
C ILE A 208 -9.57 3.14 8.51
N SER A 209 -8.47 3.81 8.15
CA SER A 209 -8.32 5.25 8.33
C SER A 209 -9.58 6.05 7.93
N GLY A 210 -10.13 6.82 8.87
CA GLY A 210 -11.29 7.69 8.67
C GLY A 210 -11.08 8.84 7.67
N GLU A 211 -9.83 9.11 7.32
CA GLU A 211 -9.49 10.17 6.33
C GLU A 211 -9.88 9.83 4.88
N ILE A 212 -10.31 8.61 4.62
CA ILE A 212 -10.68 8.15 3.27
C ILE A 212 -12.19 8.33 3.08
N ASN A 213 -12.57 9.06 2.01
CA ASN A 213 -13.96 9.15 1.57
C ASN A 213 -14.17 8.27 0.33
N GLU A 214 -14.58 7.04 0.57
CA GLU A 214 -14.80 6.04 -0.47
C GLU A 214 -15.98 6.39 -1.39
N SER A 215 -16.97 7.15 -0.92
CA SER A 215 -18.12 7.55 -1.73
C SER A 215 -17.70 8.36 -2.95
N LEU A 216 -16.73 9.28 -2.79
CA LEU A 216 -16.19 10.06 -3.90
C LEU A 216 -15.49 9.18 -4.96
N ILE A 217 -14.91 8.06 -4.53
CA ILE A 217 -14.27 7.10 -5.45
C ILE A 217 -15.33 6.35 -6.25
N VAL A 218 -16.41 5.91 -5.58
CA VAL A 218 -17.52 5.23 -6.23
C VAL A 218 -18.17 6.16 -7.23
N GLU A 219 -18.49 7.40 -6.87
CA GLU A 219 -19.07 8.41 -7.77
C GLU A 219 -18.19 8.66 -9.01
N LEU A 220 -16.85 8.68 -8.84
CA LEU A 220 -15.93 8.88 -9.97
C LEU A 220 -16.01 7.76 -11.01
N TYR A 221 -16.18 6.51 -10.57
CA TYR A 221 -16.22 5.35 -11.46
C TYR A 221 -17.63 5.02 -11.98
N SER A 222 -18.67 5.55 -11.35
CA SER A 222 -20.09 5.38 -11.77
C SER A 222 -20.52 6.35 -12.89
N ARG A 223 -19.62 7.22 -13.32
CA ARG A 223 -19.84 8.19 -14.43
C ARG A 223 -19.60 7.59 -15.80
#